data_1b28bcdeb00f2e2897ef6cd4faa67ef4
#
_entry.id   1b28bcdeb00f2e2897ef6cd4faa67ef4
#
_cell.length_a   1.000
_cell.length_b   1.000
_cell.length_c   1.000
_cell.angle_alpha   90.00
_cell.angle_beta   90.00
_cell.angle_gamma   90.00
#
_symmetry.space_group_name_H-M   'P 1'
#
loop_
_entity.id
_entity.type
_entity.pdbx_description
1 polymer ?
#
loop_
_entity_poly.entity_id
_entity_poly.type
_entity_poly.pdbx_seq_one_letter_code
_entity_poly.pdbx_strand_id
1 'polypeptide(L)'
;MHDVEAGLHPWIAVLDFKSMYPSIMIGHNICYTTRVDPTQDIQPAEDDLIHMAPTGAKFLHQDTRKGLVPLLLEDLMSQRDEHKAGMKKAKEDLDDKALQFHDAMQYAVKILMNSFYGVFASGFYRFTHRDLGSSITAWARHNIKAIIASLEEEGHSVVYSDTDSIFVRSPVAADSISVLKEGASDEEIENWNNAKQAMVDFGLDIAQRFSKDSAILEFEKGLSVFFSHGAKKRYVGQVVWPSEEMLIRGYETQRTDTFSYLRDTMKQMFNYALADEGDDLVQYALSRVQAIKNKQVDASELVLSKSCKGKLNKDGSIDFTKHYANPDSMAQVRIARALIAKGLGFTPGMKVAYIVTDASNRPMTVEPWIEGEENGGISGYDGIFYAERLAAAIGRITEAFGWTAKELVAGNRQTSLFSF
;
A
#
# COMPACT_ATOMS: atom_id res chain seq x y z
N MET A 1 0.44 0.62 -16.81
CA MET A 1 0.69 -0.33 -15.71
C MET A 1 1.16 -1.62 -16.35
N HIS A 2 2.33 -2.06 -16.01
CA HIS A 2 2.84 -3.38 -16.38
C HIS A 2 2.08 -4.42 -15.57
N ASP A 3 1.69 -5.55 -16.16
CA ASP A 3 0.99 -6.60 -15.43
C ASP A 3 1.96 -7.29 -14.49
N VAL A 4 1.48 -7.62 -13.28
CA VAL A 4 2.30 -8.28 -12.26
C VAL A 4 2.52 -9.73 -12.67
N GLU A 5 3.76 -10.13 -12.78
CA GLU A 5 4.13 -11.53 -12.92
C GLU A 5 4.01 -12.23 -11.56
N ALA A 6 3.21 -13.32 -11.51
CA ALA A 6 3.06 -14.09 -10.28
C ALA A 6 4.31 -14.93 -10.02
N GLY A 7 4.69 -15.05 -8.75
CA GLY A 7 5.83 -15.87 -8.32
C GLY A 7 6.83 -15.10 -7.47
N LEU A 8 8.01 -15.73 -7.31
CA LEU A 8 9.18 -15.17 -6.64
C LEU A 8 10.14 -14.57 -7.66
N HIS A 9 10.59 -13.37 -7.39
CA HIS A 9 11.54 -12.64 -8.24
C HIS A 9 12.73 -12.19 -7.38
N PRO A 10 13.94 -12.70 -7.66
CA PRO A 10 15.14 -12.30 -6.91
C PRO A 10 15.67 -10.96 -7.40
N TRP A 11 16.34 -10.25 -6.53
CA TRP A 11 17.18 -9.08 -6.78
C TRP A 11 16.48 -7.96 -7.57
N ILE A 12 15.46 -7.37 -6.97
CA ILE A 12 14.64 -6.32 -7.59
C ILE A 12 15.11 -4.93 -7.14
N ALA A 13 15.43 -4.08 -8.10
CA ALA A 13 15.56 -2.64 -7.88
C ALA A 13 14.19 -1.97 -8.00
N VAL A 14 13.78 -1.26 -6.95
CA VAL A 14 12.55 -0.45 -6.93
C VAL A 14 12.92 1.00 -7.19
N LEU A 15 12.44 1.51 -8.30
CA LEU A 15 12.61 2.89 -8.74
C LEU A 15 11.31 3.65 -8.52
N ASP A 16 11.38 4.85 -7.96
CA ASP A 16 10.20 5.67 -7.66
C ASP A 16 10.40 7.12 -8.12
N PHE A 17 9.36 7.76 -8.62
CA PHE A 17 9.45 9.17 -9.00
C PHE A 17 9.35 10.09 -7.78
N LYS A 18 10.35 10.94 -7.60
CA LYS A 18 10.32 11.97 -6.55
C LYS A 18 9.12 12.91 -6.77
N SER A 19 8.08 12.76 -5.94
CA SER A 19 6.89 13.63 -5.99
C SER A 19 6.32 13.79 -7.42
N MET A 20 6.06 12.69 -8.12
CA MET A 20 5.78 12.63 -9.57
C MET A 20 4.79 13.69 -10.05
N TYR A 21 3.60 13.83 -9.46
CA TYR A 21 2.60 14.81 -9.91
C TYR A 21 3.04 16.26 -9.70
N PRO A 22 3.56 16.65 -8.53
CA PRO A 22 4.17 17.97 -8.35
C PRO A 22 5.29 18.27 -9.36
N SER A 23 6.21 17.32 -9.59
CA SER A 23 7.31 17.50 -10.53
C SER A 23 6.81 17.71 -11.97
N ILE A 24 5.79 16.94 -12.39
CA ILE A 24 5.14 17.12 -13.70
C ILE A 24 4.47 18.50 -13.80
N MET A 25 3.76 18.94 -12.75
CA MET A 25 3.12 20.26 -12.73
C MET A 25 4.15 21.40 -12.85
N ILE A 26 5.29 21.28 -12.19
CA ILE A 26 6.39 22.25 -12.27
C ILE A 26 7.03 22.21 -13.66
N GLY A 27 7.50 21.04 -14.10
CA GLY A 27 8.27 20.89 -15.33
C GLY A 27 7.51 21.23 -16.61
N HIS A 28 6.18 21.00 -16.61
CA HIS A 28 5.31 21.33 -17.74
C HIS A 28 4.44 22.56 -17.48
N ASN A 29 4.73 23.31 -16.41
CA ASN A 29 4.07 24.55 -16.05
C ASN A 29 2.54 24.45 -16.02
N ILE A 30 2.00 23.33 -15.49
CA ILE A 30 0.57 23.03 -15.50
C ILE A 30 -0.14 23.87 -14.45
N CYS A 31 -0.90 24.86 -14.91
CA CYS A 31 -1.69 25.73 -14.05
C CYS A 31 -2.91 26.26 -14.84
N TYR A 32 -3.95 26.67 -14.13
CA TYR A 32 -5.08 27.38 -14.74
C TYR A 32 -4.67 28.76 -15.28
N THR A 33 -3.58 29.36 -14.80
CA THR A 33 -3.04 30.64 -15.30
C THR A 33 -2.15 30.51 -16.54
N THR A 34 -1.77 29.30 -16.93
CA THR A 34 -0.89 29.02 -18.06
C THR A 34 -1.56 28.16 -19.13
N ARG A 35 -2.77 27.63 -18.83
CA ARG A 35 -3.54 26.86 -19.81
C ARG A 35 -3.95 27.74 -20.98
N VAL A 36 -3.54 27.33 -22.18
CA VAL A 36 -3.94 27.99 -23.42
C VAL A 36 -5.37 27.62 -23.74
N ASP A 37 -6.25 28.63 -23.87
CA ASP A 37 -7.66 28.44 -24.19
C ASP A 37 -8.04 29.39 -25.34
N PRO A 38 -8.47 28.84 -26.49
CA PRO A 38 -8.87 29.66 -27.64
C PRO A 38 -10.05 30.60 -27.36
N THR A 39 -10.83 30.36 -26.29
CA THR A 39 -12.01 31.11 -25.90
C THR A 39 -11.73 32.17 -24.83
N GLN A 40 -10.51 32.26 -24.34
CA GLN A 40 -10.08 33.16 -23.25
C GLN A 40 -8.88 34.02 -23.70
N ASP A 41 -8.57 35.07 -22.94
CA ASP A 41 -7.47 36.00 -23.21
C ASP A 41 -6.03 35.41 -23.13
N ILE A 42 -5.92 34.15 -22.78
CA ILE A 42 -4.62 33.46 -22.71
C ILE A 42 -4.33 32.81 -24.06
N GLN A 43 -3.91 33.63 -25.01
CA GLN A 43 -3.40 33.22 -26.32
C GLN A 43 -1.87 33.35 -26.34
N PRO A 44 -1.14 32.33 -26.80
CA PRO A 44 0.30 32.46 -26.98
C PRO A 44 0.59 33.46 -28.12
N ALA A 45 1.65 34.23 -27.99
CA ALA A 45 2.22 34.94 -29.11
C ALA A 45 2.81 33.92 -30.11
N GLU A 46 3.08 34.39 -31.34
CA GLU A 46 3.54 33.50 -32.44
C GLU A 46 4.86 32.80 -32.13
N ASP A 47 5.73 33.43 -31.31
CA ASP A 47 7.04 32.93 -30.90
C ASP A 47 7.06 32.28 -29.48
N ASP A 48 5.92 32.17 -28.80
CA ASP A 48 5.87 31.61 -27.46
C ASP A 48 6.08 30.11 -27.47
N LEU A 49 6.98 29.65 -26.60
CA LEU A 49 7.17 28.23 -26.34
C LEU A 49 5.95 27.66 -25.57
N ILE A 50 5.53 26.46 -25.99
CA ILE A 50 4.35 25.80 -25.44
C ILE A 50 4.67 24.36 -25.06
N HIS A 51 4.24 23.95 -23.86
CA HIS A 51 4.15 22.55 -23.49
C HIS A 51 2.84 21.94 -24.02
N MET A 52 2.95 20.95 -24.89
CA MET A 52 1.78 20.21 -25.40
C MET A 52 1.68 18.85 -24.70
N ALA A 53 0.62 18.67 -23.91
CA ALA A 53 0.35 17.42 -23.21
C ALA A 53 0.00 16.28 -24.19
N PRO A 54 0.23 15.01 -23.81
CA PRO A 54 -0.23 13.86 -24.62
C PRO A 54 -1.75 13.82 -24.85
N THR A 55 -2.52 14.62 -24.09
CA THR A 55 -3.98 14.83 -24.28
C THR A 55 -4.31 15.87 -25.33
N GLY A 56 -3.32 16.59 -25.87
CA GLY A 56 -3.49 17.74 -26.78
C GLY A 56 -3.71 19.08 -26.08
N ALA A 57 -3.88 19.11 -24.76
CA ALA A 57 -3.94 20.36 -24.00
C ALA A 57 -2.59 21.10 -24.04
N LYS A 58 -2.64 22.43 -24.09
CA LYS A 58 -1.46 23.28 -24.22
C LYS A 58 -1.30 24.18 -23.00
N PHE A 59 -0.04 24.38 -22.59
CA PHE A 59 0.35 25.25 -21.48
C PHE A 59 1.50 26.15 -21.91
N LEU A 60 1.47 27.42 -21.49
CA LEU A 60 2.58 28.34 -21.77
C LEU A 60 3.85 27.83 -21.09
N HIS A 61 4.98 27.99 -21.77
CA HIS A 61 6.29 27.70 -21.18
C HIS A 61 6.57 28.65 -20.00
N GLN A 62 7.38 28.20 -19.05
CA GLN A 62 7.71 28.98 -17.84
C GLN A 62 8.45 30.29 -18.16
N ASP A 63 9.18 30.35 -19.27
CA ASP A 63 9.88 31.56 -19.71
C ASP A 63 8.90 32.63 -20.22
N THR A 64 7.76 32.23 -20.79
CA THR A 64 6.71 33.14 -21.18
C THR A 64 5.92 33.62 -19.97
N ARG A 65 5.47 32.70 -19.14
CA ARG A 65 4.67 32.99 -17.94
C ARG A 65 4.73 31.85 -16.96
N LYS A 66 5.31 32.06 -15.79
CA LYS A 66 5.31 31.04 -14.75
C LYS A 66 3.96 30.90 -14.07
N GLY A 67 3.47 29.68 -13.93
CA GLY A 67 2.18 29.38 -13.30
C GLY A 67 2.23 29.55 -11.79
N LEU A 68 1.11 30.03 -11.19
CA LEU A 68 1.03 30.22 -9.74
C LEU A 68 1.22 28.93 -8.95
N VAL A 69 0.63 27.83 -9.40
CA VAL A 69 0.75 26.54 -8.69
C VAL A 69 2.13 25.91 -8.85
N PRO A 70 2.78 25.90 -10.03
CA PRO A 70 4.19 25.56 -10.15
C PRO A 70 5.10 26.34 -9.19
N LEU A 71 4.94 27.66 -9.08
CA LEU A 71 5.70 28.49 -8.11
C LEU A 71 5.52 28.02 -6.66
N LEU A 72 4.27 27.77 -6.24
CA LEU A 72 3.96 27.27 -4.90
C LEU A 72 4.55 25.88 -4.66
N LEU A 73 4.49 25.01 -5.66
CA LEU A 73 5.02 23.64 -5.54
C LEU A 73 6.54 23.60 -5.48
N GLU A 74 7.23 24.51 -6.18
CA GLU A 74 8.69 24.66 -6.08
C GLU A 74 9.10 25.08 -4.65
N ASP A 75 8.42 26.07 -4.08
CA ASP A 75 8.67 26.52 -2.70
C ASP A 75 8.40 25.38 -1.69
N LEU A 76 7.30 24.67 -1.82
CA LEU A 76 6.98 23.52 -0.98
C LEU A 76 7.99 22.36 -1.16
N MET A 77 8.49 22.13 -2.37
CA MET A 77 9.53 21.11 -2.59
C MET A 77 10.84 21.52 -1.88
N SER A 78 11.25 22.80 -1.98
CA SER A 78 12.42 23.31 -1.27
C SER A 78 12.29 23.15 0.24
N GLN A 79 11.16 23.56 0.82
CA GLN A 79 10.88 23.38 2.24
C GLN A 79 10.94 21.91 2.67
N ARG A 80 10.41 21.00 1.85
CA ARG A 80 10.48 19.56 2.14
C ARG A 80 11.91 19.05 2.13
N ASP A 81 12.71 19.46 1.17
CA ASP A 81 14.11 19.04 1.07
C ASP A 81 14.94 19.60 2.23
N GLU A 82 14.68 20.84 2.69
CA GLU A 82 15.27 21.41 3.91
C GLU A 82 14.92 20.58 5.15
N HIS A 83 13.65 20.17 5.30
CA HIS A 83 13.25 19.32 6.42
C HIS A 83 13.86 17.92 6.34
N LYS A 84 14.01 17.33 5.14
CA LYS A 84 14.74 16.07 4.97
C LYS A 84 16.22 16.19 5.35
N ALA A 85 16.86 17.28 4.98
CA ALA A 85 18.24 17.57 5.40
C ALA A 85 18.33 17.74 6.92
N GLY A 86 17.37 18.44 7.53
CA GLY A 86 17.25 18.58 8.97
C GLY A 86 17.08 17.25 9.70
N MET A 87 16.29 16.32 9.15
CA MET A 87 16.17 14.96 9.69
C MET A 87 17.50 14.21 9.68
N LYS A 88 18.26 14.31 8.58
CA LYS A 88 19.58 13.67 8.50
C LYS A 88 20.52 14.20 9.56
N LYS A 89 20.60 15.52 9.70
CA LYS A 89 21.41 16.17 10.73
C LYS A 89 20.97 15.80 12.14
N ALA A 90 19.66 15.82 12.43
CA ALA A 90 19.12 15.44 13.73
C ALA A 90 19.45 13.98 14.11
N LYS A 91 19.50 13.07 13.14
CA LYS A 91 19.97 11.68 13.35
C LYS A 91 21.46 11.62 13.70
N GLU A 92 22.28 12.39 12.99
CA GLU A 92 23.72 12.46 13.25
C GLU A 92 24.00 13.06 14.64
N ASP A 93 23.22 14.07 15.06
CA ASP A 93 23.33 14.76 16.35
C ASP A 93 22.61 14.00 17.50
N LEU A 94 21.92 12.88 17.24
CA LEU A 94 21.11 12.10 18.18
C LEU A 94 20.02 12.96 18.87
N ASP A 95 19.47 13.96 18.17
CA ASP A 95 18.40 14.83 18.65
C ASP A 95 17.03 14.29 18.22
N ASP A 96 16.42 13.46 19.05
CA ASP A 96 15.12 12.85 18.79
C ASP A 96 13.98 13.88 18.62
N LYS A 97 14.05 15.03 19.31
CA LYS A 97 13.04 16.08 19.21
C LYS A 97 13.11 16.80 17.87
N ALA A 98 14.30 17.16 17.44
CA ALA A 98 14.53 17.76 16.14
C ALA A 98 14.17 16.77 15.03
N LEU A 99 14.51 15.49 15.18
CA LEU A 99 14.13 14.43 14.24
C LEU A 99 12.62 14.31 14.08
N GLN A 100 11.86 14.22 15.17
CA GLN A 100 10.40 14.15 15.15
C GLN A 100 9.77 15.40 14.53
N PHE A 101 10.30 16.60 14.84
CA PHE A 101 9.83 17.86 14.27
C PHE A 101 10.00 17.88 12.75
N HIS A 102 11.21 17.59 12.26
CA HIS A 102 11.50 17.60 10.83
C HIS A 102 10.75 16.51 10.08
N ASP A 103 10.56 15.34 10.68
CA ASP A 103 9.76 14.27 10.07
C ASP A 103 8.28 14.68 9.95
N ALA A 104 7.68 15.22 10.99
CA ALA A 104 6.30 15.73 10.95
C ALA A 104 6.12 16.83 9.90
N MET A 105 7.06 17.76 9.80
CA MET A 105 7.00 18.87 8.84
C MET A 105 7.16 18.40 7.40
N GLN A 106 8.17 17.56 7.08
CA GLN A 106 8.31 17.02 5.71
C GLN A 106 7.10 16.21 5.29
N TYR A 107 6.48 15.49 6.24
CA TYR A 107 5.26 14.72 5.97
C TYR A 107 4.05 15.62 5.72
N ALA A 108 3.86 16.69 6.49
CA ALA A 108 2.79 17.66 6.27
C ALA A 108 2.93 18.35 4.91
N VAL A 109 4.13 18.79 4.54
CA VAL A 109 4.42 19.38 3.23
C VAL A 109 4.15 18.38 2.11
N LYS A 110 4.54 17.10 2.26
CA LYS A 110 4.24 16.03 1.29
C LYS A 110 2.74 15.87 1.05
N ILE A 111 1.93 15.86 2.12
CA ILE A 111 0.46 15.76 2.00
C ILE A 111 -0.09 16.97 1.26
N LEU A 112 0.36 18.19 1.63
CA LEU A 112 -0.08 19.42 0.99
C LEU A 112 0.20 19.40 -0.51
N MET A 113 1.45 19.10 -0.91
CA MET A 113 1.85 19.03 -2.32
C MET A 113 1.00 18.02 -3.11
N ASN A 114 0.79 16.83 -2.57
CA ASN A 114 0.01 15.80 -3.26
C ASN A 114 -1.48 16.14 -3.37
N SER A 115 -2.00 17.04 -2.53
CA SER A 115 -3.40 17.48 -2.58
C SER A 115 -3.72 18.36 -3.80
N PHE A 116 -2.74 19.05 -4.37
CA PHE A 116 -2.94 19.93 -5.54
C PHE A 116 -3.51 19.19 -6.75
N TYR A 117 -3.02 17.99 -7.03
CA TYR A 117 -3.59 17.15 -8.09
C TYR A 117 -5.09 16.87 -7.84
N GLY A 118 -5.45 16.52 -6.60
CA GLY A 118 -6.85 16.26 -6.23
C GLY A 118 -7.74 17.49 -6.42
N VAL A 119 -7.23 18.69 -6.14
CA VAL A 119 -7.94 19.94 -6.41
C VAL A 119 -8.14 20.14 -7.91
N PHE A 120 -7.12 19.97 -8.72
CA PHE A 120 -7.20 20.17 -10.17
C PHE A 120 -8.10 19.15 -10.88
N ALA A 121 -8.16 17.93 -10.37
CA ALA A 121 -8.93 16.83 -10.96
C ALA A 121 -10.39 16.75 -10.45
N SER A 122 -10.76 17.53 -9.44
CA SER A 122 -12.09 17.46 -8.81
C SER A 122 -13.00 18.60 -9.25
N GLY A 123 -14.19 18.28 -9.76
CA GLY A 123 -15.20 19.26 -10.14
C GLY A 123 -15.86 20.03 -8.97
N PHE A 124 -15.49 19.77 -7.71
CA PHE A 124 -15.98 20.48 -6.53
C PHE A 124 -15.28 21.81 -6.26
N TYR A 125 -14.06 21.98 -6.79
CA TYR A 125 -13.27 23.16 -6.53
C TYR A 125 -13.43 24.21 -7.60
N ARG A 126 -13.31 25.49 -7.22
CA ARG A 126 -13.48 26.64 -8.13
C ARG A 126 -12.37 26.74 -9.19
N PHE A 127 -11.13 26.41 -8.82
CA PHE A 127 -9.95 26.49 -9.69
C PHE A 127 -9.57 25.11 -10.21
N THR A 128 -10.47 24.52 -10.99
CA THR A 128 -10.26 23.21 -11.59
C THR A 128 -10.61 23.25 -13.08
N HIS A 129 -9.95 22.41 -13.85
CA HIS A 129 -10.29 22.15 -15.24
C HIS A 129 -9.88 20.73 -15.64
N ARG A 130 -10.69 20.08 -16.47
CA ARG A 130 -10.43 18.72 -16.92
C ARG A 130 -9.04 18.56 -17.55
N ASP A 131 -8.59 19.54 -18.35
CA ASP A 131 -7.28 19.51 -19.02
C ASP A 131 -6.12 19.48 -18.03
N LEU A 132 -6.24 20.13 -16.86
CA LEU A 132 -5.19 20.13 -15.83
C LEU A 132 -4.98 18.72 -15.30
N GLY A 133 -6.02 18.12 -14.72
CA GLY A 133 -5.93 16.78 -14.12
C GLY A 133 -5.60 15.68 -15.15
N SER A 134 -6.20 15.73 -16.35
CA SER A 134 -5.94 14.74 -17.39
C SER A 134 -4.53 14.83 -17.95
N SER A 135 -3.96 16.04 -18.10
CA SER A 135 -2.61 16.26 -18.58
C SER A 135 -1.56 15.72 -17.60
N ILE A 136 -1.72 16.00 -16.28
CA ILE A 136 -0.81 15.49 -15.25
C ILE A 136 -0.72 13.96 -15.33
N THR A 137 -1.85 13.27 -15.35
CA THR A 137 -1.88 11.81 -15.43
C THR A 137 -1.43 11.26 -16.79
N ALA A 138 -1.62 12.01 -17.87
CA ALA A 138 -1.16 11.61 -19.19
C ALA A 138 0.37 11.67 -19.30
N TRP A 139 0.99 12.74 -18.82
CA TRP A 139 2.46 12.83 -18.74
C TRP A 139 3.05 11.77 -17.80
N ALA A 140 2.43 11.55 -16.64
CA ALA A 140 2.87 10.49 -15.73
C ALA A 140 2.90 9.11 -16.42
N ARG A 141 1.81 8.75 -17.09
CA ARG A 141 1.77 7.49 -17.87
C ARG A 141 2.76 7.46 -19.03
N HIS A 142 2.96 8.59 -19.70
CA HIS A 142 3.91 8.69 -20.80
C HIS A 142 5.34 8.43 -20.32
N ASN A 143 5.76 9.10 -19.23
CA ASN A 143 7.11 8.95 -18.66
C ASN A 143 7.38 7.52 -18.20
N ILE A 144 6.45 6.91 -17.45
CA ILE A 144 6.61 5.52 -16.99
C ILE A 144 6.72 4.55 -18.18
N LYS A 145 5.83 4.68 -19.17
CA LYS A 145 5.85 3.80 -20.34
C LYS A 145 7.14 3.95 -21.16
N ALA A 146 7.64 5.17 -21.31
CA ALA A 146 8.89 5.42 -22.01
C ALA A 146 10.09 4.78 -21.31
N ILE A 147 10.15 4.87 -19.97
CA ILE A 147 11.21 4.23 -19.19
C ILE A 147 11.12 2.71 -19.27
N ILE A 148 9.91 2.15 -19.10
CA ILE A 148 9.71 0.69 -19.20
C ILE A 148 10.14 0.19 -20.58
N ALA A 149 9.73 0.85 -21.67
CA ALA A 149 10.10 0.46 -23.03
C ALA A 149 11.62 0.51 -23.24
N SER A 150 12.30 1.56 -22.75
CA SER A 150 13.77 1.64 -22.85
C SER A 150 14.46 0.53 -22.04
N LEU A 151 13.98 0.21 -20.83
CA LEU A 151 14.54 -0.87 -20.02
C LEU A 151 14.36 -2.24 -20.70
N GLU A 152 13.20 -2.49 -21.31
CA GLU A 152 12.90 -3.73 -22.03
C GLU A 152 13.75 -3.84 -23.33
N GLU A 153 13.95 -2.73 -24.05
CA GLU A 153 14.84 -2.66 -25.22
C GLU A 153 16.30 -2.95 -24.86
N GLU A 154 16.74 -2.56 -23.64
CA GLU A 154 18.06 -2.89 -23.11
C GLU A 154 18.16 -4.34 -22.59
N GLY A 155 17.07 -5.10 -22.61
CA GLY A 155 17.00 -6.49 -22.17
C GLY A 155 16.74 -6.67 -20.67
N HIS A 156 16.33 -5.60 -19.96
CA HIS A 156 15.96 -5.68 -18.54
C HIS A 156 14.51 -6.15 -18.38
N SER A 157 14.25 -7.01 -17.39
CA SER A 157 12.91 -7.49 -17.06
C SER A 157 12.25 -6.57 -16.06
N VAL A 158 11.14 -5.94 -16.45
CA VAL A 158 10.26 -5.17 -15.54
C VAL A 158 9.20 -6.10 -15.00
N VAL A 159 9.27 -6.46 -13.72
CA VAL A 159 8.36 -7.43 -13.09
C VAL A 159 7.06 -6.80 -12.61
N TYR A 160 7.06 -5.49 -12.33
CA TYR A 160 5.88 -4.75 -11.89
C TYR A 160 6.03 -3.25 -12.05
N SER A 161 4.92 -2.52 -12.26
CA SER A 161 4.86 -1.08 -12.11
C SER A 161 3.52 -0.62 -11.53
N ASP A 162 3.55 0.35 -10.62
CA ASP A 162 2.35 0.92 -10.01
C ASP A 162 2.49 2.43 -9.84
N THR A 163 1.59 3.17 -10.46
CA THR A 163 1.43 4.63 -10.38
C THR A 163 2.72 5.41 -10.66
N ASP A 164 3.71 5.37 -9.78
CA ASP A 164 4.96 6.14 -9.76
C ASP A 164 6.20 5.26 -9.57
N SER A 165 6.04 3.96 -9.36
CA SER A 165 7.13 3.03 -9.13
C SER A 165 7.30 1.98 -10.22
N ILE A 166 8.56 1.58 -10.46
CA ILE A 166 8.96 0.56 -11.43
C ILE A 166 9.85 -0.45 -10.70
N PHE A 167 9.52 -1.73 -10.83
CA PHE A 167 10.24 -2.85 -10.22
C PHE A 167 10.99 -3.59 -11.30
N VAL A 168 12.31 -3.50 -11.30
CA VAL A 168 13.19 -4.04 -12.34
C VAL A 168 14.07 -5.12 -11.76
N ARG A 169 14.13 -6.28 -12.42
CA ARG A 169 15.11 -7.31 -12.07
C ARG A 169 16.50 -6.81 -12.39
N SER A 170 17.40 -6.82 -11.41
CA SER A 170 18.79 -6.47 -11.63
C SER A 170 19.53 -7.59 -12.40
N PRO A 171 20.60 -7.27 -13.12
CA PRO A 171 21.37 -8.24 -13.91
C PRO A 171 22.28 -9.13 -13.03
N VAL A 172 21.89 -9.39 -11.79
CA VAL A 172 22.59 -10.34 -10.92
C VAL A 172 22.39 -11.75 -11.47
N ALA A 173 23.41 -12.59 -11.39
CA ALA A 173 23.37 -13.95 -11.89
C ALA A 173 22.17 -14.74 -11.32
N ALA A 174 21.52 -15.54 -12.16
CA ALA A 174 20.29 -16.25 -11.78
C ALA A 174 20.48 -17.29 -10.66
N ASP A 175 21.70 -17.76 -10.48
CA ASP A 175 22.13 -18.71 -9.43
C ASP A 175 22.58 -18.02 -8.14
N SER A 176 22.57 -16.68 -8.11
CA SER A 176 22.91 -15.92 -6.90
C SER A 176 21.89 -16.16 -5.80
N ILE A 177 22.38 -16.51 -4.61
CA ILE A 177 21.56 -16.69 -3.42
C ILE A 177 20.86 -15.39 -3.09
N SER A 178 19.52 -15.37 -3.11
CA SER A 178 18.71 -14.21 -2.76
C SER A 178 18.24 -14.23 -1.30
N VAL A 179 18.26 -15.40 -0.66
CA VAL A 179 17.89 -15.61 0.74
C VAL A 179 19.06 -16.27 1.47
N LEU A 180 19.60 -15.58 2.48
CA LEU A 180 20.56 -16.20 3.40
C LEU A 180 19.82 -17.04 4.43
N LYS A 181 20.17 -18.32 4.53
CA LYS A 181 19.66 -19.22 5.57
C LYS A 181 20.49 -19.11 6.83
N GLU A 182 19.88 -19.44 7.97
CA GLU A 182 20.61 -19.52 9.23
C GLU A 182 21.74 -20.57 9.13
N GLY A 183 22.96 -20.18 9.48
CA GLY A 183 24.16 -21.03 9.32
C GLY A 183 24.81 -21.02 7.94
N ALA A 184 24.47 -20.01 7.09
CA ALA A 184 25.15 -19.82 5.79
C ALA A 184 26.69 -19.75 5.96
N SER A 185 27.41 -20.31 5.00
CA SER A 185 28.89 -20.27 4.96
C SER A 185 29.40 -18.86 4.64
N ASP A 186 30.67 -18.60 4.97
CA ASP A 186 31.32 -17.32 4.65
C ASP A 186 31.27 -17.02 3.13
N GLU A 187 31.39 -18.03 2.29
CA GLU A 187 31.30 -17.92 0.83
C GLU A 187 29.90 -17.54 0.37
N GLU A 188 28.88 -18.13 0.96
CA GLU A 188 27.46 -17.77 0.65
C GLU A 188 27.15 -16.32 1.09
N ILE A 189 27.66 -15.91 2.25
CA ILE A 189 27.49 -14.52 2.75
C ILE A 189 28.21 -13.53 1.83
N GLU A 190 29.42 -13.85 1.37
CA GLU A 190 30.18 -13.02 0.44
C GLU A 190 29.47 -12.90 -0.91
N ASN A 191 29.00 -14.01 -1.47
CA ASN A 191 28.25 -14.04 -2.72
C ASN A 191 26.95 -13.22 -2.62
N TRP A 192 26.23 -13.34 -1.51
CA TRP A 192 25.02 -12.55 -1.26
C TRP A 192 25.32 -11.05 -1.17
N ASN A 193 26.39 -10.65 -0.47
CA ASN A 193 26.82 -9.26 -0.36
C ASN A 193 27.22 -8.68 -1.72
N ASN A 194 27.90 -9.45 -2.55
CA ASN A 194 28.28 -9.05 -3.91
C ASN A 194 27.05 -8.87 -4.79
N ALA A 195 26.07 -9.76 -4.71
CA ALA A 195 24.82 -9.66 -5.41
C ALA A 195 23.99 -8.44 -4.96
N LYS A 196 23.94 -8.17 -3.64
CA LYS A 196 23.32 -6.97 -3.08
C LYS A 196 23.96 -5.70 -3.62
N GLN A 197 25.30 -5.63 -3.62
CA GLN A 197 26.01 -4.44 -4.12
C GLN A 197 25.76 -4.24 -5.61
N ALA A 198 25.82 -5.30 -6.42
CA ALA A 198 25.53 -5.23 -7.86
C ALA A 198 24.09 -4.74 -8.14
N MET A 199 23.10 -5.16 -7.36
CA MET A 199 21.75 -4.66 -7.47
C MET A 199 21.65 -3.17 -7.08
N VAL A 200 22.37 -2.74 -6.04
CA VAL A 200 22.39 -1.33 -5.60
C VAL A 200 23.01 -0.45 -6.69
N ASP A 201 24.16 -0.86 -7.23
CA ASP A 201 24.85 -0.11 -8.29
C ASP A 201 23.97 0.01 -9.55
N PHE A 202 23.30 -1.09 -9.93
CA PHE A 202 22.33 -1.10 -11.01
C PHE A 202 21.17 -0.13 -10.77
N GLY A 203 20.57 -0.17 -9.57
CA GLY A 203 19.45 0.71 -9.21
C GLY A 203 19.83 2.19 -9.25
N LEU A 204 21.03 2.53 -8.78
CA LEU A 204 21.55 3.90 -8.82
C LEU A 204 21.85 4.36 -10.25
N ASP A 205 22.43 3.49 -11.09
CA ASP A 205 22.71 3.79 -12.50
C ASP A 205 21.41 4.09 -13.27
N ILE A 206 20.42 3.20 -13.15
CA ILE A 206 19.11 3.40 -13.81
C ILE A 206 18.44 4.68 -13.34
N ALA A 207 18.44 4.95 -12.02
CA ALA A 207 17.86 6.16 -11.46
C ALA A 207 18.52 7.41 -12.03
N GLN A 208 19.85 7.44 -12.15
CA GLN A 208 20.60 8.55 -12.71
C GLN A 208 20.34 8.73 -14.22
N ARG A 209 20.35 7.65 -15.00
CA ARG A 209 20.19 7.68 -16.46
C ARG A 209 18.79 8.16 -16.88
N PHE A 210 17.75 7.80 -16.16
CA PHE A 210 16.36 8.13 -16.52
C PHE A 210 15.81 9.36 -15.81
N SER A 211 16.55 9.97 -14.88
CA SER A 211 16.16 11.24 -14.26
C SER A 211 16.21 12.38 -15.28
N LYS A 212 15.14 13.19 -15.28
CA LYS A 212 15.01 14.43 -16.04
C LYS A 212 14.55 15.54 -15.11
N ASP A 213 14.79 16.80 -15.48
CA ASP A 213 14.43 17.96 -14.63
C ASP A 213 12.95 17.97 -14.20
N SER A 214 12.05 17.50 -15.08
CA SER A 214 10.60 17.40 -14.81
C SER A 214 10.15 16.06 -14.21
N ALA A 215 11.06 15.10 -14.02
CA ALA A 215 10.73 13.73 -13.60
C ALA A 215 11.96 13.03 -13.02
N ILE A 216 12.30 13.38 -11.76
CA ILE A 216 13.44 12.78 -11.07
C ILE A 216 13.06 11.36 -10.62
N LEU A 217 13.82 10.37 -11.08
CA LEU A 217 13.70 8.98 -10.69
C LEU A 217 14.70 8.68 -9.57
N GLU A 218 14.23 8.13 -8.46
CA GLU A 218 15.07 7.76 -7.31
C GLU A 218 15.12 6.22 -7.20
N PHE A 219 16.28 5.65 -6.89
CA PHE A 219 16.36 4.26 -6.41
C PHE A 219 15.90 4.24 -4.96
N GLU A 220 14.66 3.80 -4.73
CA GLU A 220 14.03 3.87 -3.40
C GLU A 220 14.42 2.68 -2.53
N LYS A 221 14.39 1.47 -3.09
CA LYS A 221 14.62 0.22 -2.34
C LYS A 221 15.25 -0.84 -3.22
N GLY A 222 16.12 -1.66 -2.60
CA GLY A 222 16.60 -2.91 -3.16
C GLY A 222 15.97 -4.08 -2.41
N LEU A 223 15.37 -5.02 -3.15
CA LEU A 223 14.77 -6.23 -2.61
C LEU A 223 15.60 -7.44 -2.99
N SER A 224 15.99 -8.26 -2.01
CA SER A 224 16.63 -9.55 -2.32
C SER A 224 15.62 -10.53 -2.91
N VAL A 225 14.37 -10.49 -2.43
CA VAL A 225 13.25 -11.27 -2.94
C VAL A 225 12.00 -10.42 -3.01
N PHE A 226 11.24 -10.58 -4.09
CA PHE A 226 9.92 -10.01 -4.29
C PHE A 226 8.93 -11.12 -4.61
N PHE A 227 7.82 -11.16 -3.91
CA PHE A 227 6.73 -12.13 -4.12
C PHE A 227 5.43 -11.41 -4.49
N SER A 228 4.77 -11.89 -5.54
CA SER A 228 3.42 -11.48 -5.92
C SER A 228 2.59 -12.71 -6.33
N HIS A 229 1.30 -12.71 -5.98
CA HIS A 229 0.36 -13.73 -6.46
C HIS A 229 -0.37 -13.32 -7.76
N GLY A 230 0.16 -12.32 -8.48
CA GLY A 230 -0.39 -11.84 -9.75
C GLY A 230 -1.47 -10.76 -9.64
N ALA A 231 -1.82 -10.31 -8.43
CA ALA A 231 -2.78 -9.23 -8.25
C ALA A 231 -2.08 -7.88 -8.07
N LYS A 232 -2.53 -6.88 -8.82
CA LYS A 232 -2.02 -5.50 -8.73
C LYS A 232 -2.17 -4.96 -7.30
N LYS A 233 -1.16 -4.20 -6.84
CA LYS A 233 -1.11 -3.56 -5.51
C LYS A 233 -1.02 -4.53 -4.33
N ARG A 234 -0.68 -5.81 -4.57
CA ARG A 234 -0.51 -6.83 -3.54
C ARG A 234 0.79 -7.57 -3.74
N TYR A 235 1.76 -7.26 -2.91
CA TYR A 235 3.08 -7.85 -2.96
C TYR A 235 3.78 -7.80 -1.61
N VAL A 236 4.79 -8.62 -1.49
CA VAL A 236 5.71 -8.67 -0.36
C VAL A 236 7.13 -8.68 -0.88
N GLY A 237 8.06 -8.04 -0.17
CA GLY A 237 9.47 -8.06 -0.53
C GLY A 237 10.36 -8.00 0.70
N GLN A 238 11.49 -8.68 0.64
CA GLN A 238 12.56 -8.53 1.61
C GLN A 238 13.46 -7.39 1.18
N VAL A 239 13.28 -6.22 1.80
CA VAL A 239 14.14 -5.06 1.59
C VAL A 239 15.49 -5.32 2.23
N VAL A 240 16.56 -5.05 1.48
CA VAL A 240 17.94 -5.18 1.94
C VAL A 240 18.73 -3.89 1.78
N TRP A 241 18.16 -2.90 1.14
CA TRP A 241 18.70 -1.55 1.00
C TRP A 241 17.55 -0.52 0.94
N PRO A 242 17.64 0.65 1.60
CA PRO A 242 18.75 1.17 2.43
C PRO A 242 18.80 0.54 3.83
N SER A 243 17.76 -0.11 4.28
CA SER A 243 17.66 -0.79 5.57
C SER A 243 16.95 -2.13 5.39
N GLU A 244 17.18 -3.07 6.29
CA GLU A 244 16.51 -4.37 6.22
C GLU A 244 15.14 -4.29 6.84
N GLU A 245 14.11 -4.63 6.05
CA GLU A 245 12.72 -4.69 6.49
C GLU A 245 11.88 -5.61 5.59
N MET A 246 10.82 -6.18 6.13
CA MET A 246 9.80 -6.85 5.31
C MET A 246 8.78 -5.80 4.82
N LEU A 247 8.72 -5.58 3.52
CA LEU A 247 7.76 -4.72 2.86
C LEU A 247 6.49 -5.50 2.52
N ILE A 248 5.35 -5.14 3.10
CA ILE A 248 4.05 -5.73 2.79
C ILE A 248 3.14 -4.65 2.23
N ARG A 249 2.53 -4.88 1.07
CA ARG A 249 1.57 -3.95 0.44
C ARG A 249 0.27 -4.65 0.05
N GLY A 250 -0.84 -3.95 0.31
CA GLY A 250 -2.18 -4.32 -0.16
C GLY A 250 -2.83 -5.53 0.51
N TYR A 251 -2.17 -6.15 1.47
CA TYR A 251 -2.73 -7.25 2.26
C TYR A 251 -3.42 -6.76 3.53
N GLU A 252 -4.28 -7.61 4.07
CA GLU A 252 -5.11 -7.30 5.23
C GLU A 252 -4.33 -7.13 6.54
N THR A 253 -3.02 -7.41 6.56
CA THR A 253 -2.12 -7.24 7.73
C THR A 253 -2.09 -5.80 8.28
N GLN A 254 -2.39 -4.81 7.42
CA GLN A 254 -2.40 -3.39 7.79
C GLN A 254 -3.79 -2.88 8.19
N ARG A 255 -4.83 -3.71 8.08
CA ARG A 255 -6.21 -3.28 8.35
C ARG A 255 -6.56 -3.41 9.82
N THR A 256 -7.18 -2.39 10.38
CA THR A 256 -7.59 -2.35 11.79
C THR A 256 -8.84 -3.18 12.08
N ASP A 257 -9.59 -3.60 11.05
CA ASP A 257 -10.79 -4.44 11.15
C ASP A 257 -10.49 -5.94 11.00
N THR A 258 -9.22 -6.32 11.09
CA THR A 258 -8.70 -7.68 10.98
C THR A 258 -8.25 -8.18 12.35
N PHE A 259 -8.60 -9.41 12.68
CA PHE A 259 -8.19 -10.04 13.96
C PHE A 259 -6.70 -10.44 13.95
N SER A 260 -6.05 -10.46 15.16
CA SER A 260 -4.60 -10.64 15.30
C SER A 260 -4.11 -11.96 14.74
N TYR A 261 -4.83 -13.05 15.01
CA TYR A 261 -4.48 -14.38 14.49
C TYR A 261 -4.29 -14.42 12.97
N LEU A 262 -5.16 -13.71 12.21
CA LEU A 262 -5.03 -13.61 10.74
C LEU A 262 -3.77 -12.82 10.37
N ARG A 263 -3.52 -11.68 11.04
CA ARG A 263 -2.33 -10.85 10.75
C ARG A 263 -1.03 -11.63 10.98
N ASP A 264 -0.95 -12.37 12.09
CA ASP A 264 0.24 -13.12 12.47
C ASP A 264 0.43 -14.35 11.57
N THR A 265 -0.67 -15.04 11.23
CA THR A 265 -0.65 -16.12 10.24
C THR A 265 -0.11 -15.61 8.90
N MET A 266 -0.62 -14.49 8.42
CA MET A 266 -0.23 -13.92 7.13
C MET A 266 1.24 -13.47 7.12
N LYS A 267 1.73 -12.86 8.19
CA LYS A 267 3.14 -12.48 8.32
C LYS A 267 4.07 -13.69 8.27
N GLN A 268 3.73 -14.76 8.99
CA GLN A 268 4.55 -15.99 8.98
C GLN A 268 4.52 -16.68 7.62
N MET A 269 3.37 -16.67 6.94
CA MET A 269 3.28 -17.16 5.55
C MET A 269 4.17 -16.39 4.60
N PHE A 270 4.30 -15.07 4.79
CA PHE A 270 5.22 -14.27 3.98
C PHE A 270 6.68 -14.61 4.25
N ASN A 271 7.06 -14.94 5.49
CA ASN A 271 8.40 -15.45 5.78
C ASN A 271 8.69 -16.72 4.97
N TYR A 272 7.78 -17.71 4.98
CA TYR A 272 7.91 -18.92 4.19
C TYR A 272 7.95 -18.63 2.67
N ALA A 273 7.07 -17.75 2.20
CA ALA A 273 7.04 -17.38 0.77
C ALA A 273 8.36 -16.74 0.33
N LEU A 274 8.91 -15.81 1.12
CA LEU A 274 10.17 -15.13 0.80
C LEU A 274 11.40 -16.04 0.96
N ALA A 275 11.29 -17.09 1.78
CA ALA A 275 12.32 -18.12 1.94
C ALA A 275 12.26 -19.23 0.87
N ASP A 276 11.31 -19.17 -0.06
CA ASP A 276 11.02 -20.22 -1.06
C ASP A 276 10.66 -21.57 -0.43
N GLU A 277 9.95 -21.54 0.70
CA GLU A 277 9.52 -22.71 1.48
C GLU A 277 8.01 -22.95 1.28
N GLY A 278 7.62 -23.22 0.02
CA GLY A 278 6.21 -23.32 -0.37
C GLY A 278 5.44 -24.46 0.31
N ASP A 279 6.06 -25.60 0.54
CA ASP A 279 5.44 -26.74 1.23
C ASP A 279 5.16 -26.42 2.71
N ASP A 280 6.11 -25.79 3.40
CA ASP A 280 5.95 -25.37 4.79
C ASP A 280 4.89 -24.27 4.93
N LEU A 281 4.84 -23.34 3.97
CA LEU A 281 3.79 -22.33 3.88
C LEU A 281 2.40 -22.97 3.85
N VAL A 282 2.21 -23.98 3.00
CA VAL A 282 0.90 -24.66 2.86
C VAL A 282 0.56 -25.44 4.12
N GLN A 283 1.49 -26.20 4.67
CA GLN A 283 1.26 -26.96 5.92
C GLN A 283 0.94 -26.02 7.09
N TYR A 284 1.64 -24.91 7.19
CA TYR A 284 1.36 -23.88 8.18
C TYR A 284 -0.04 -23.30 8.01
N ALA A 285 -0.40 -22.91 6.77
CA ALA A 285 -1.74 -22.38 6.47
C ALA A 285 -2.86 -23.36 6.84
N LEU A 286 -2.69 -24.65 6.49
CA LEU A 286 -3.63 -25.72 6.86
C LEU A 286 -3.77 -25.84 8.37
N SER A 287 -2.66 -25.93 9.09
CA SER A 287 -2.67 -26.06 10.57
C SER A 287 -3.41 -24.90 11.23
N ARG A 288 -3.19 -23.67 10.76
CA ARG A 288 -3.81 -22.46 11.32
C ARG A 288 -5.31 -22.41 11.06
N VAL A 289 -5.78 -22.78 9.86
CA VAL A 289 -7.20 -22.83 9.52
C VAL A 289 -7.92 -23.92 10.33
N GLN A 290 -7.31 -25.12 10.46
CA GLN A 290 -7.90 -26.22 11.21
C GLN A 290 -7.94 -25.92 12.73
N ALA A 291 -6.93 -25.24 13.28
CA ALA A 291 -6.91 -24.84 14.69
C ALA A 291 -8.10 -23.92 15.05
N ILE A 292 -8.42 -22.92 14.20
CA ILE A 292 -9.62 -22.09 14.39
C ILE A 292 -10.89 -22.92 14.29
N LYS A 293 -11.01 -23.75 13.24
CA LYS A 293 -12.19 -24.56 12.98
C LYS A 293 -12.51 -25.49 14.17
N ASN A 294 -11.49 -26.04 14.79
CA ASN A 294 -11.57 -26.93 15.94
C ASN A 294 -11.62 -26.19 17.29
N LYS A 295 -11.76 -24.84 17.29
CA LYS A 295 -11.84 -23.99 18.47
C LYS A 295 -10.64 -24.13 19.44
N GLN A 296 -9.43 -24.28 18.86
CA GLN A 296 -8.16 -24.42 19.58
C GLN A 296 -7.39 -23.09 19.71
N VAL A 297 -7.99 -21.98 19.26
CA VAL A 297 -7.40 -20.64 19.29
C VAL A 297 -8.02 -19.83 20.39
N ASP A 298 -7.22 -19.05 21.11
CA ASP A 298 -7.74 -18.14 22.13
C ASP A 298 -8.64 -17.07 21.49
N ALA A 299 -9.79 -16.81 22.10
CA ALA A 299 -10.76 -15.87 21.57
C ALA A 299 -10.21 -14.43 21.48
N SER A 300 -9.25 -14.06 22.34
CA SER A 300 -8.59 -12.75 22.30
C SER A 300 -7.86 -12.50 20.96
N GLU A 301 -7.38 -13.55 20.30
CA GLU A 301 -6.75 -13.45 19.00
C GLU A 301 -7.74 -13.29 17.82
N LEU A 302 -9.05 -13.50 18.08
CA LEU A 302 -10.10 -13.45 17.07
C LEU A 302 -10.97 -12.19 17.15
N VAL A 303 -10.65 -11.27 18.04
CA VAL A 303 -11.41 -10.02 18.27
C VAL A 303 -11.45 -9.16 17.02
N LEU A 304 -12.66 -8.83 16.58
CA LEU A 304 -12.93 -7.89 15.50
C LEU A 304 -13.20 -6.51 16.08
N SER A 305 -12.68 -5.47 15.43
CA SER A 305 -12.90 -4.08 15.84
C SER A 305 -13.43 -3.24 14.69
N LYS A 306 -14.51 -2.48 14.93
CA LYS A 306 -15.12 -1.65 13.92
C LYS A 306 -15.62 -0.33 14.47
N SER A 307 -15.35 0.79 13.78
CA SER A 307 -15.90 2.09 14.18
C SER A 307 -17.42 2.09 14.05
N CYS A 308 -18.11 2.63 15.06
CA CYS A 308 -19.55 2.77 15.07
C CYS A 308 -19.92 4.25 15.09
N LYS A 309 -20.54 4.72 13.99
CA LYS A 309 -21.04 6.09 13.87
C LYS A 309 -22.42 6.21 14.50
N GLY A 310 -22.79 7.41 14.91
CA GLY A 310 -24.10 7.74 15.43
C GLY A 310 -24.22 9.24 15.63
N LYS A 311 -25.42 9.72 15.88
CA LYS A 311 -25.68 11.12 16.24
C LYS A 311 -26.11 11.17 17.69
N LEU A 312 -25.36 11.87 18.53
CA LEU A 312 -25.76 12.15 19.92
C LEU A 312 -26.88 13.17 19.92
N ASN A 313 -27.99 12.83 20.55
CA ASN A 313 -29.14 13.72 20.74
C ASN A 313 -28.96 14.54 22.02
N LYS A 314 -29.78 15.58 22.19
CA LYS A 314 -29.75 16.49 23.36
C LYS A 314 -30.13 15.78 24.69
N ASP A 315 -30.90 14.70 24.61
CA ASP A 315 -31.32 13.87 25.73
C ASP A 315 -30.28 12.80 26.11
N GLY A 316 -29.13 12.78 25.45
CA GLY A 316 -28.09 11.79 25.68
C GLY A 316 -28.27 10.48 24.92
N SER A 317 -29.38 10.28 24.20
CA SER A 317 -29.59 9.11 23.35
C SER A 317 -28.77 9.18 22.07
N ILE A 318 -28.50 8.02 21.45
CA ILE A 318 -27.73 7.94 20.20
C ILE A 318 -28.62 7.43 19.08
N ASP A 319 -28.78 8.26 18.04
CA ASP A 319 -29.46 7.91 16.81
C ASP A 319 -28.48 7.31 15.79
N PHE A 320 -28.64 6.03 15.48
CA PHE A 320 -27.83 5.30 14.49
C PHE A 320 -28.42 5.37 13.06
N THR A 321 -29.72 5.76 12.92
CA THR A 321 -30.40 5.76 11.61
C THR A 321 -29.85 6.79 10.63
N LYS A 322 -29.21 7.84 11.14
CA LYS A 322 -28.55 8.87 10.33
C LYS A 322 -27.33 8.38 9.54
N HIS A 323 -26.76 7.25 9.97
CA HIS A 323 -25.52 6.72 9.37
C HIS A 323 -25.69 5.31 8.80
N TYR A 324 -26.75 4.59 9.18
CA TYR A 324 -27.00 3.22 8.75
C TYR A 324 -28.45 3.07 8.30
N ALA A 325 -28.65 2.57 7.07
CA ALA A 325 -30.01 2.32 6.56
C ALA A 325 -30.75 1.25 7.36
N ASN A 326 -30.02 0.24 7.87
CA ASN A 326 -30.55 -0.79 8.75
C ASN A 326 -29.60 -0.98 9.94
N PRO A 327 -29.73 -0.17 11.02
CA PRO A 327 -28.87 -0.26 12.19
C PRO A 327 -28.87 -1.64 12.87
N ASP A 328 -30.02 -2.31 12.91
CA ASP A 328 -30.20 -3.58 13.61
C ASP A 328 -29.44 -4.74 12.96
N SER A 329 -29.16 -4.64 11.65
CA SER A 329 -28.33 -5.61 10.95
C SER A 329 -26.82 -5.40 11.16
N MET A 330 -26.41 -4.22 11.64
CA MET A 330 -25.00 -3.85 11.78
C MET A 330 -24.43 -4.39 13.09
N ALA A 331 -23.43 -5.28 13.04
CA ALA A 331 -22.77 -5.83 14.22
C ALA A 331 -22.28 -4.73 15.18
N GLN A 332 -21.55 -3.72 14.66
CA GLN A 332 -21.03 -2.63 15.49
C GLN A 332 -22.10 -1.82 16.19
N VAL A 333 -23.30 -1.67 15.62
CA VAL A 333 -24.41 -0.96 16.26
C VAL A 333 -25.02 -1.78 17.39
N ARG A 334 -25.22 -3.09 17.17
CA ARG A 334 -25.73 -3.99 18.21
C ARG A 334 -24.75 -4.07 19.39
N ILE A 335 -23.45 -4.12 19.12
CA ILE A 335 -22.42 -4.08 20.17
C ILE A 335 -22.44 -2.73 20.91
N ALA A 336 -22.51 -1.60 20.22
CA ALA A 336 -22.62 -0.28 20.86
C ALA A 336 -23.84 -0.21 21.81
N ARG A 337 -25.00 -0.72 21.38
CA ARG A 337 -26.20 -0.81 22.23
C ARG A 337 -26.01 -1.75 23.43
N ALA A 338 -25.34 -2.89 23.23
CA ALA A 338 -25.06 -3.82 24.33
C ALA A 338 -24.11 -3.20 25.37
N LEU A 339 -23.10 -2.45 24.95
CA LEU A 339 -22.21 -1.71 25.84
C LEU A 339 -22.97 -0.65 26.64
N ILE A 340 -23.82 0.14 25.98
CA ILE A 340 -24.66 1.15 26.63
C ILE A 340 -25.60 0.49 27.68
N ALA A 341 -26.22 -0.62 27.30
CA ALA A 341 -27.12 -1.36 28.22
C ALA A 341 -26.41 -1.95 29.44
N LYS A 342 -25.11 -2.27 29.31
CA LYS A 342 -24.23 -2.69 30.41
C LYS A 342 -23.69 -1.51 31.25
N GLY A 343 -24.05 -0.26 30.91
CA GLY A 343 -23.50 0.93 31.58
C GLY A 343 -22.05 1.27 31.19
N LEU A 344 -21.54 0.63 30.16
CA LEU A 344 -20.22 0.92 29.63
C LEU A 344 -20.29 2.10 28.64
N GLY A 345 -19.31 2.99 28.73
CA GLY A 345 -19.31 4.22 27.92
C GLY A 345 -19.16 3.94 26.41
N PHE A 346 -20.05 4.55 25.61
CA PHE A 346 -19.92 4.56 24.16
C PHE A 346 -20.13 5.99 23.64
N THR A 347 -19.22 6.45 22.75
CA THR A 347 -19.32 7.72 22.05
C THR A 347 -19.34 7.47 20.54
N PRO A 348 -20.21 8.15 19.75
CA PRO A 348 -20.23 8.03 18.30
C PRO A 348 -18.86 8.25 17.67
N GLY A 349 -18.46 7.31 16.81
CA GLY A 349 -17.13 7.29 16.18
C GLY A 349 -16.11 6.35 16.86
N MET A 350 -16.36 5.92 18.09
CA MET A 350 -15.51 4.92 18.77
C MET A 350 -15.49 3.59 18.01
N LYS A 351 -14.39 2.87 18.12
CA LYS A 351 -14.31 1.47 17.71
C LYS A 351 -14.92 0.61 18.81
N VAL A 352 -15.77 -0.34 18.41
CA VAL A 352 -16.30 -1.38 19.28
C VAL A 352 -15.66 -2.70 18.94
N ALA A 353 -15.23 -3.44 19.97
CA ALA A 353 -14.62 -4.76 19.85
C ALA A 353 -15.68 -5.85 20.09
N TYR A 354 -15.62 -6.91 19.30
CA TYR A 354 -16.61 -8.00 19.37
C TYR A 354 -16.09 -9.30 18.79
N ILE A 355 -16.76 -10.38 19.18
CA ILE A 355 -16.59 -11.73 18.63
C ILE A 355 -17.89 -12.14 17.92
N VAL A 356 -17.77 -12.89 16.81
CA VAL A 356 -18.88 -13.58 16.17
C VAL A 356 -19.03 -14.95 16.84
N THR A 357 -20.19 -15.19 17.46
CA THR A 357 -20.47 -16.44 18.19
C THR A 357 -21.32 -17.41 17.37
N ASP A 358 -22.14 -16.90 16.44
CA ASP A 358 -22.90 -17.70 15.49
C ASP A 358 -23.19 -16.89 14.22
N ALA A 359 -22.61 -17.31 13.11
CA ALA A 359 -22.80 -16.69 11.81
C ALA A 359 -23.97 -17.29 11.01
N SER A 360 -24.61 -18.38 11.46
CA SER A 360 -25.78 -19.00 10.80
C SER A 360 -27.04 -18.15 10.96
N ASN A 361 -27.14 -17.37 12.01
CA ASN A 361 -28.24 -16.46 12.28
C ASN A 361 -28.27 -15.26 11.32
N ARG A 362 -29.45 -14.69 11.13
CA ARG A 362 -29.65 -13.47 10.31
C ARG A 362 -30.41 -12.41 11.10
N PRO A 363 -29.73 -11.35 11.59
CA PRO A 363 -28.29 -11.06 11.50
C PRO A 363 -27.44 -11.98 12.39
N MET A 364 -26.16 -12.22 12.02
CA MET A 364 -25.23 -13.08 12.75
C MET A 364 -25.15 -12.68 14.24
N THR A 365 -25.06 -13.64 15.14
CA THR A 365 -24.90 -13.37 16.56
C THR A 365 -23.49 -12.86 16.88
N VAL A 366 -23.42 -11.77 17.64
CA VAL A 366 -22.15 -11.15 18.06
C VAL A 366 -22.22 -10.79 19.54
N GLU A 367 -21.11 -10.93 20.23
CA GLU A 367 -20.95 -10.54 21.63
C GLU A 367 -19.86 -9.48 21.79
N PRO A 368 -20.04 -8.48 22.67
CA PRO A 368 -19.03 -7.47 22.94
C PRO A 368 -17.81 -8.10 23.62
N TRP A 369 -16.61 -7.77 23.10
CA TRP A 369 -15.38 -8.10 23.79
C TRP A 369 -15.08 -7.01 24.82
N ILE A 370 -14.96 -7.40 26.10
CA ILE A 370 -14.73 -6.48 27.22
C ILE A 370 -13.36 -6.83 27.83
N GLU A 371 -12.42 -5.90 27.69
CA GLU A 371 -11.10 -6.07 28.30
C GLU A 371 -11.19 -6.17 29.82
N GLY A 372 -10.46 -7.12 30.40
CA GLY A 372 -10.44 -7.37 31.85
C GLY A 372 -11.51 -8.36 32.39
N GLU A 373 -12.51 -8.72 31.58
CA GLU A 373 -13.42 -9.83 31.91
C GLU A 373 -12.78 -11.17 31.52
N GLU A 374 -13.12 -12.22 32.25
CA GLU A 374 -12.71 -13.60 31.97
C GLU A 374 -13.19 -13.95 30.54
N ASN A 375 -12.26 -14.45 29.70
CA ASN A 375 -12.53 -14.71 28.28
C ASN A 375 -13.22 -13.54 27.56
N GLY A 376 -12.91 -12.26 27.95
CA GLY A 376 -13.53 -11.07 27.36
C GLY A 376 -15.04 -10.96 27.55
N GLY A 377 -15.61 -11.73 28.47
CA GLY A 377 -17.06 -11.76 28.78
C GLY A 377 -17.91 -12.44 27.70
N ILE A 378 -17.32 -13.29 26.85
CA ILE A 378 -18.02 -13.99 25.74
C ILE A 378 -18.27 -15.46 26.06
N SER A 379 -19.29 -16.03 25.41
CA SER A 379 -19.67 -17.46 25.57
C SER A 379 -18.81 -18.41 24.69
N GLY A 380 -18.10 -17.90 23.68
CA GLY A 380 -17.29 -18.65 22.75
C GLY A 380 -17.23 -17.97 21.39
N TYR A 381 -16.78 -18.68 20.35
CA TYR A 381 -16.73 -18.15 18.99
C TYR A 381 -17.18 -19.16 17.93
N ASP A 382 -17.59 -18.66 16.76
CA ASP A 382 -17.92 -19.48 15.59
C ASP A 382 -16.65 -19.89 14.83
N GLY A 383 -16.16 -21.11 15.07
CA GLY A 383 -14.93 -21.61 14.48
C GLY A 383 -14.99 -21.70 12.94
N ILE A 384 -16.17 -22.00 12.36
CA ILE A 384 -16.34 -22.10 10.91
C ILE A 384 -16.24 -20.71 10.27
N PHE A 385 -16.95 -19.72 10.82
CA PHE A 385 -16.90 -18.34 10.34
C PHE A 385 -15.46 -17.79 10.30
N TYR A 386 -14.72 -17.97 11.39
CA TYR A 386 -13.34 -17.47 11.45
C TYR A 386 -12.38 -18.25 10.58
N ALA A 387 -12.57 -19.59 10.47
CA ALA A 387 -11.76 -20.43 9.56
C ALA A 387 -11.97 -20.04 8.10
N GLU A 388 -13.22 -19.84 7.66
CA GLU A 388 -13.54 -19.38 6.30
C GLU A 388 -12.97 -17.99 6.03
N ARG A 389 -13.05 -17.08 7.00
CA ARG A 389 -12.50 -15.73 6.88
C ARG A 389 -10.98 -15.71 6.80
N LEU A 390 -10.30 -16.53 7.60
CA LEU A 390 -8.87 -16.74 7.50
C LEU A 390 -8.51 -17.33 6.14
N ALA A 391 -9.12 -18.44 5.75
CA ALA A 391 -8.87 -19.11 4.49
C ALA A 391 -9.11 -18.22 3.26
N ALA A 392 -10.15 -17.39 3.27
CA ALA A 392 -10.41 -16.44 2.19
C ALA A 392 -9.32 -15.36 2.06
N ALA A 393 -8.70 -14.96 3.17
CA ALA A 393 -7.62 -13.98 3.16
C ALA A 393 -6.29 -14.59 2.70
N ILE A 394 -5.91 -15.76 3.26
CA ILE A 394 -4.63 -16.42 2.97
C ILE A 394 -4.67 -17.29 1.71
N GLY A 395 -5.85 -17.72 1.26
CA GLY A 395 -6.04 -18.56 0.08
C GLY A 395 -5.45 -17.94 -1.19
N ARG A 396 -5.44 -16.62 -1.30
CA ARG A 396 -4.79 -15.89 -2.40
C ARG A 396 -3.28 -16.13 -2.46
N ILE A 397 -2.65 -16.38 -1.31
CA ILE A 397 -1.21 -16.70 -1.23
C ILE A 397 -1.02 -18.17 -1.56
N THR A 398 -1.83 -19.06 -0.95
CA THR A 398 -1.71 -20.52 -1.16
C THR A 398 -2.12 -20.97 -2.56
N GLU A 399 -2.91 -20.18 -3.29
CA GLU A 399 -3.24 -20.45 -4.70
C GLU A 399 -1.99 -20.46 -5.59
N ALA A 400 -0.99 -19.65 -5.30
CA ALA A 400 0.31 -19.68 -5.99
C ALA A 400 1.05 -21.02 -5.76
N PHE A 401 0.70 -21.76 -4.70
CA PHE A 401 1.24 -23.09 -4.35
C PHE A 401 0.22 -24.21 -4.57
N GLY A 402 -0.85 -23.94 -5.35
CA GLY A 402 -1.84 -24.91 -5.78
C GLY A 402 -2.87 -25.33 -4.73
N TRP A 403 -3.14 -24.46 -3.72
CA TRP A 403 -4.17 -24.69 -2.70
C TRP A 403 -5.17 -23.55 -2.64
N THR A 404 -6.46 -23.89 -2.81
CA THR A 404 -7.57 -22.95 -2.73
C THR A 404 -8.04 -22.72 -1.28
N ALA A 405 -8.73 -21.60 -1.04
CA ALA A 405 -9.35 -21.31 0.25
C ALA A 405 -10.32 -22.42 0.71
N LYS A 406 -11.06 -23.04 -0.21
CA LYS A 406 -11.98 -24.13 0.10
C LYS A 406 -11.26 -25.39 0.60
N GLU A 407 -10.16 -25.75 -0.04
CA GLU A 407 -9.33 -26.89 0.34
C GLU A 407 -8.68 -26.67 1.72
N LEU A 408 -8.26 -25.44 2.03
CA LEU A 408 -7.77 -25.10 3.38
C LEU A 408 -8.83 -25.33 4.46
N VAL A 409 -10.09 -24.93 4.23
CA VAL A 409 -11.21 -25.17 5.15
C VAL A 409 -11.57 -26.65 5.22
N ALA A 410 -11.54 -27.36 4.09
CA ALA A 410 -11.79 -28.80 4.03
C ALA A 410 -10.68 -29.60 4.74
N GLY A 411 -9.43 -29.13 4.72
CA GLY A 411 -8.27 -29.80 5.26
C GLY A 411 -7.67 -30.85 4.34
N ASN A 412 -8.15 -30.97 3.10
CA ASN A 412 -7.65 -31.89 2.09
C ASN A 412 -7.84 -31.31 0.68
N ARG A 413 -7.03 -31.78 -0.27
CA ARG A 413 -7.24 -31.50 -1.70
C ARG A 413 -8.43 -32.31 -2.21
N GLN A 414 -9.39 -31.63 -2.84
CA GLN A 414 -10.36 -32.33 -3.69
C GLN A 414 -9.65 -32.77 -4.98
N THR A 415 -9.18 -33.99 -5.03
CA THR A 415 -8.82 -34.65 -6.30
C THR A 415 -10.09 -34.79 -7.13
N SER A 416 -10.13 -34.13 -8.30
CA SER A 416 -11.19 -34.31 -9.26
C SER A 416 -11.25 -35.78 -9.66
N LEU A 417 -12.44 -36.40 -9.59
CA LEU A 417 -12.69 -37.79 -10.08
C LEU A 417 -12.39 -37.95 -11.59
N PHE A 418 -12.04 -36.86 -12.29
CA PHE A 418 -11.74 -36.84 -13.73
C PHE A 418 -10.25 -36.70 -14.06
N SER A 419 -9.36 -36.89 -13.06
CA SER A 419 -7.90 -36.80 -13.24
C SER A 419 -7.25 -38.20 -13.42
N PHE A 420 -7.97 -39.19 -13.90
CA PHE A 420 -7.48 -40.51 -14.29
C PHE A 420 -7.65 -40.73 -15.78
#